data_67ae81dc7a393e7ba7f2c590ee8d0908
#
_entry.id   67ae81dc7a393e7ba7f2c590ee8d0908
#
_cell.length_a   1.000
_cell.length_b   1.000
_cell.length_c   1.000
_cell.angle_alpha   90.00
_cell.angle_beta   90.00
_cell.angle_gamma   90.00
#
_symmetry.space_group_name_H-M   'P 1'
#
loop_
_entity.id
_entity.type
_entity.pdbx_description
1 polymer ?
#
loop_
_entity_poly.entity_id
_entity_poly.type
_entity_poly.pdbx_seq_one_letter_code
_entity_poly.pdbx_strand_id
1 'polypeptide(L)'
;MKSKRRRRLPAPVPSPATSLEQRALPIVSELARVAKGSDPPRIKLEGAMEILFGAYGESDLEFSGLFLAGWLRAREDKQVRLTLAWQREQLRLSLQDILTEGAASGAFRADLDPGAVAAVILGVAEGCLLQAATQGGPVTAEQLLRTLLWLVVSEA
;
A
#
# COMPACT_ATOMS: atom_id res chain seq x y z
N MET A 1 -37.90 44.39 8.78
CA MET A 1 -37.59 43.11 8.08
C MET A 1 -36.37 42.43 8.73
N LYS A 2 -36.58 41.36 9.50
CA LYS A 2 -35.47 40.61 10.15
C LYS A 2 -35.04 39.51 9.20
N SER A 3 -33.84 39.65 8.62
CA SER A 3 -33.21 38.64 7.77
C SER A 3 -32.90 37.40 8.63
N LYS A 4 -33.57 36.27 8.34
CA LYS A 4 -33.23 34.96 8.89
C LYS A 4 -31.92 34.49 8.30
N ARG A 5 -30.81 34.65 9.03
CA ARG A 5 -29.55 33.96 8.71
C ARG A 5 -29.81 32.45 8.70
N ARG A 6 -29.82 31.84 7.52
CA ARG A 6 -29.79 30.38 7.37
C ARG A 6 -28.51 29.89 8.01
N ARG A 7 -28.62 29.16 9.13
CA ARG A 7 -27.50 28.39 9.70
C ARG A 7 -27.06 27.41 8.59
N ARG A 8 -25.87 27.60 8.04
CA ARG A 8 -25.23 26.57 7.23
C ARG A 8 -25.01 25.36 8.14
N LEU A 9 -25.63 24.25 7.81
CA LEU A 9 -25.31 22.97 8.44
C LEU A 9 -23.82 22.71 8.18
N PRO A 10 -23.08 22.21 9.20
CA PRO A 10 -21.70 21.79 8.98
C PRO A 10 -21.66 20.72 7.88
N ALA A 11 -20.62 20.75 7.05
CA ALA A 11 -20.42 19.73 6.03
C ALA A 11 -20.44 18.34 6.67
N PRO A 12 -21.05 17.34 6.04
CA PRO A 12 -21.06 15.98 6.59
C PRO A 12 -19.62 15.52 6.81
N VAL A 13 -19.32 15.03 8.01
CA VAL A 13 -18.03 14.42 8.31
C VAL A 13 -17.87 13.20 7.37
N PRO A 14 -16.78 13.11 6.58
CA PRO A 14 -16.58 11.97 5.69
C PRO A 14 -16.68 10.66 6.46
N SER A 15 -17.32 9.66 5.88
CA SER A 15 -17.32 8.33 6.51
C SER A 15 -15.87 7.82 6.61
N PRO A 16 -15.50 7.02 7.62
CA PRO A 16 -14.17 6.45 7.72
C PRO A 16 -13.73 5.67 6.47
N ALA A 17 -14.66 5.02 5.78
CA ALA A 17 -14.40 4.35 4.51
C ALA A 17 -14.00 5.36 3.42
N THR A 18 -14.71 6.47 3.28
CA THR A 18 -14.41 7.51 2.28
C THR A 18 -13.04 8.15 2.52
N SER A 19 -12.70 8.43 3.77
CA SER A 19 -11.41 9.04 4.13
C SER A 19 -10.24 8.09 3.86
N LEU A 20 -10.41 6.80 4.19
CA LEU A 20 -9.41 5.78 3.93
C LEU A 20 -9.21 5.56 2.42
N GLU A 21 -10.30 5.51 1.66
CA GLU A 21 -10.27 5.39 0.21
C GLU A 21 -9.54 6.57 -0.45
N GLN A 22 -9.86 7.79 -0.06
CA GLN A 22 -9.22 9.00 -0.57
C GLN A 22 -7.70 9.03 -0.32
N ARG A 23 -7.24 8.50 0.80
CA ARG A 23 -5.82 8.44 1.16
C ARG A 23 -5.08 7.29 0.46
N ALA A 24 -5.74 6.17 0.22
CA ALA A 24 -5.12 4.99 -0.38
C ALA A 24 -5.15 4.97 -1.92
N LEU A 25 -6.13 5.62 -2.56
CA LEU A 25 -6.23 5.67 -4.03
C LEU A 25 -4.98 6.21 -4.74
N PRO A 26 -4.31 7.28 -4.27
CA PRO A 26 -3.07 7.75 -4.88
C PRO A 26 -1.97 6.68 -4.87
N ILE A 27 -1.82 5.93 -3.79
CA ILE A 27 -0.83 4.86 -3.65
C ILE A 27 -1.11 3.74 -4.66
N VAL A 28 -2.37 3.31 -4.76
CA VAL A 28 -2.81 2.30 -5.74
C VAL A 28 -2.54 2.75 -7.17
N SER A 29 -2.88 4.01 -7.50
CA SER A 29 -2.71 4.56 -8.84
C SER A 29 -1.24 4.70 -9.22
N GLU A 30 -0.40 5.13 -8.29
CA GLU A 30 1.03 5.32 -8.50
C GLU A 30 1.74 3.97 -8.69
N LEU A 31 1.40 2.98 -7.87
CA LEU A 31 1.94 1.63 -8.00
C LEU A 31 1.55 0.99 -9.33
N ALA A 32 0.29 1.14 -9.75
CA ALA A 32 -0.18 0.67 -11.05
C ALA A 32 0.53 1.36 -12.22
N ARG A 33 0.85 2.64 -12.10
CA ARG A 33 1.64 3.39 -13.10
C ARG A 33 3.05 2.85 -13.21
N VAL A 34 3.72 2.57 -12.10
CA VAL A 34 5.06 1.97 -12.07
C VAL A 34 5.02 0.58 -12.71
N ALA A 35 4.06 -0.26 -12.36
CA ALA A 35 3.93 -1.61 -12.90
C ALA A 35 3.77 -1.63 -14.43
N LYS A 36 3.03 -0.67 -14.98
CA LYS A 36 2.79 -0.51 -16.43
C LYS A 36 3.86 0.28 -17.17
N GLY A 37 4.84 0.84 -16.47
CA GLY A 37 5.93 1.61 -17.07
C GLY A 37 6.85 0.76 -17.93
N SER A 38 7.77 1.40 -18.64
CA SER A 38 8.76 0.76 -19.53
C SER A 38 10.10 0.48 -18.85
N ASP A 39 10.25 0.81 -17.58
CA ASP A 39 11.49 0.56 -16.85
C ASP A 39 11.76 -0.94 -16.69
N PRO A 40 13.03 -1.35 -16.53
CA PRO A 40 13.39 -2.73 -16.23
C PRO A 40 12.67 -3.24 -14.96
N PRO A 41 12.29 -4.54 -14.89
CA PRO A 41 11.53 -5.09 -13.75
C PRO A 41 12.15 -4.82 -12.39
N ARG A 42 13.47 -4.82 -12.27
CA ARG A 42 14.16 -4.50 -11.04
C ARG A 42 13.88 -3.05 -10.59
N ILE A 43 13.98 -2.10 -11.50
CA ILE A 43 13.70 -0.68 -11.21
C ILE A 43 12.24 -0.47 -10.86
N LYS A 44 11.32 -1.15 -11.58
CA LYS A 44 9.89 -1.14 -11.22
C LYS A 44 9.65 -1.66 -9.80
N LEU A 45 10.30 -2.77 -9.43
CA LEU A 45 10.14 -3.35 -8.10
C LEU A 45 10.70 -2.43 -7.00
N GLU A 46 11.88 -1.87 -7.21
CA GLU A 46 12.47 -0.87 -6.31
C GLU A 46 11.52 0.31 -6.11
N GLY A 47 11.06 0.93 -7.19
CA GLY A 47 10.12 2.05 -7.13
C GLY A 47 8.78 1.69 -6.48
N ALA A 48 8.24 0.50 -6.74
CA ALA A 48 7.03 0.01 -6.11
C ALA A 48 7.19 -0.15 -4.59
N MET A 49 8.32 -0.70 -4.14
CA MET A 49 8.61 -0.85 -2.72
C MET A 49 8.87 0.51 -2.05
N GLU A 50 9.56 1.44 -2.71
CA GLU A 50 9.73 2.81 -2.19
C GLU A 50 8.40 3.51 -1.98
N ILE A 51 7.46 3.39 -2.91
CA ILE A 51 6.09 3.94 -2.77
C ILE A 51 5.39 3.33 -1.56
N LEU A 52 5.42 1.99 -1.42
CA LEU A 52 4.74 1.30 -0.33
C LEU A 52 5.38 1.58 1.02
N PHE A 53 6.69 1.47 1.14
CA PHE A 53 7.38 1.69 2.41
C PHE A 53 7.41 3.17 2.79
N GLY A 54 7.46 4.10 1.82
CA GLY A 54 7.28 5.53 2.08
C GLY A 54 5.89 5.84 2.60
N ALA A 55 4.84 5.28 1.97
CA ALA A 55 3.47 5.51 2.39
C ALA A 55 3.13 4.87 3.74
N TYR A 56 3.65 3.68 4.03
CA TYR A 56 3.29 2.88 5.20
C TYR A 56 4.31 2.97 6.34
N GLY A 57 5.60 3.10 6.03
CA GLY A 57 6.66 3.14 7.02
C GLY A 57 6.94 4.53 7.59
N GLU A 58 6.82 5.54 6.74
CA GLU A 58 7.00 6.96 7.10
C GLU A 58 5.66 7.69 7.24
N SER A 59 4.57 6.92 7.31
CA SER A 59 3.23 7.46 7.36
C SER A 59 3.06 8.40 8.56
N ASP A 60 2.30 9.46 8.33
CA ASP A 60 1.79 10.25 9.44
C ASP A 60 0.91 9.36 10.35
N LEU A 61 0.90 9.70 11.64
CA LEU A 61 0.10 8.97 12.64
C LEU A 61 -1.39 8.97 12.31
N GLU A 62 -1.86 9.96 11.55
CA GLU A 62 -3.25 10.05 11.10
C GLU A 62 -3.58 8.93 10.11
N PHE A 63 -2.74 8.68 9.11
CA PHE A 63 -2.94 7.61 8.14
C PHE A 63 -2.88 6.23 8.80
N SER A 64 -1.88 6.00 9.66
CA SER A 64 -1.77 4.75 10.43
C SER A 64 -3.01 4.50 11.28
N GLY A 65 -3.50 5.53 11.96
CA GLY A 65 -4.71 5.47 12.76
C GLY A 65 -5.97 5.15 11.93
N LEU A 66 -6.14 5.81 10.80
CA LEU A 66 -7.25 5.55 9.87
C LEU A 66 -7.22 4.11 9.33
N PHE A 67 -6.04 3.61 8.98
CA PHE A 67 -5.88 2.26 8.45
C PHE A 67 -6.21 1.20 9.50
N LEU A 68 -5.67 1.33 10.72
CA LEU A 68 -5.96 0.42 11.83
C LEU A 68 -7.44 0.46 12.23
N ALA A 69 -8.02 1.65 12.34
CA ALA A 69 -9.45 1.80 12.61
C ALA A 69 -10.31 1.18 11.50
N GLY A 70 -9.89 1.31 10.25
CA GLY A 70 -10.52 0.67 9.08
C GLY A 70 -10.51 -0.86 9.19
N TRP A 71 -9.39 -1.44 9.56
CA TRP A 71 -9.27 -2.90 9.76
C TRP A 71 -10.19 -3.42 10.84
N LEU A 72 -10.25 -2.75 11.98
CA LEU A 72 -11.17 -3.12 13.07
C LEU A 72 -12.62 -3.00 12.62
N ARG A 73 -12.98 -1.91 11.95
CA ARG A 73 -14.33 -1.66 11.46
C ARG A 73 -14.76 -2.61 10.35
N ALA A 74 -13.83 -3.11 9.53
CA ALA A 74 -14.10 -4.08 8.47
C ALA A 74 -14.74 -5.39 8.96
N ARG A 75 -14.62 -5.70 10.25
CA ARG A 75 -15.29 -6.85 10.88
C ARG A 75 -16.82 -6.68 10.90
N GLU A 76 -17.30 -5.46 11.05
CA GLU A 76 -18.72 -5.14 11.24
C GLU A 76 -19.31 -4.42 10.02
N ASP A 77 -18.49 -3.64 9.31
CA ASP A 77 -18.91 -2.83 8.16
C ASP A 77 -18.48 -3.47 6.84
N LYS A 78 -19.46 -3.98 6.09
CA LYS A 78 -19.24 -4.63 4.79
C LYS A 78 -18.60 -3.68 3.78
N GLN A 79 -18.97 -2.40 3.76
CA GLN A 79 -18.42 -1.44 2.80
C GLN A 79 -16.95 -1.18 3.06
N VAL A 80 -16.57 -0.96 4.32
CA VAL A 80 -15.16 -0.80 4.71
C VAL A 80 -14.36 -2.04 4.35
N ARG A 81 -14.90 -3.23 4.63
CA ARG A 81 -14.26 -4.50 4.29
C ARG A 81 -14.00 -4.64 2.79
N LEU A 82 -14.99 -4.32 1.95
CA LEU A 82 -14.86 -4.41 0.49
C LEU A 82 -13.84 -3.39 -0.04
N THR A 83 -13.85 -2.17 0.48
CA THR A 83 -12.89 -1.12 0.10
C THR A 83 -11.45 -1.54 0.42
N LEU A 84 -11.19 -2.02 1.64
CA LEU A 84 -9.87 -2.51 2.04
C LEU A 84 -9.43 -3.72 1.20
N ALA A 85 -10.31 -4.69 0.99
CA ALA A 85 -10.00 -5.87 0.20
C ALA A 85 -9.66 -5.49 -1.25
N TRP A 86 -10.41 -4.58 -1.85
CA TRP A 86 -10.14 -4.10 -3.19
C TRP A 86 -8.78 -3.39 -3.29
N GLN A 87 -8.49 -2.47 -2.37
CA GLN A 87 -7.21 -1.74 -2.35
C GLN A 87 -6.02 -2.69 -2.23
N ARG A 88 -6.07 -3.62 -1.27
CA ARG A 88 -5.02 -4.62 -1.08
C ARG A 88 -4.83 -5.47 -2.34
N GLU A 89 -5.91 -5.88 -2.98
CA GLU A 89 -5.83 -6.68 -4.20
C GLU A 89 -5.22 -5.89 -5.35
N GLN A 90 -5.54 -4.61 -5.52
CA GLN A 90 -4.92 -3.78 -6.56
C GLN A 90 -3.40 -3.62 -6.35
N LEU A 91 -2.97 -3.40 -5.11
CA LEU A 91 -1.55 -3.32 -4.76
C LEU A 91 -0.85 -4.66 -5.01
N ARG A 92 -1.46 -5.77 -4.57
CA ARG A 92 -0.92 -7.11 -4.77
C ARG A 92 -0.77 -7.46 -6.25
N LEU A 93 -1.78 -7.16 -7.06
CA LEU A 93 -1.76 -7.42 -8.51
C LEU A 93 -0.66 -6.60 -9.20
N SER A 94 -0.50 -5.33 -8.87
CA SER A 94 0.56 -4.50 -9.45
C SER A 94 1.95 -5.05 -9.12
N LEU A 95 2.19 -5.51 -7.90
CA LEU A 95 3.44 -6.17 -7.51
C LEU A 95 3.63 -7.50 -8.25
N GLN A 96 2.57 -8.30 -8.35
CA GLN A 96 2.61 -9.59 -9.04
C GLN A 96 2.95 -9.41 -10.52
N ASP A 97 2.41 -8.40 -11.19
CA ASP A 97 2.71 -8.11 -12.60
C ASP A 97 4.21 -7.81 -12.79
N ILE A 98 4.80 -6.96 -11.94
CA ILE A 98 6.24 -6.66 -11.95
C ILE A 98 7.07 -7.93 -11.73
N LEU A 99 6.70 -8.74 -10.74
CA LEU A 99 7.41 -9.97 -10.40
C LEU A 99 7.32 -11.02 -11.52
N THR A 100 6.16 -11.14 -12.16
CA THR A 100 5.95 -12.03 -13.31
C THR A 100 6.80 -11.60 -14.50
N GLU A 101 6.84 -10.31 -14.81
CA GLU A 101 7.70 -9.76 -15.86
C GLU A 101 9.17 -10.01 -15.57
N GLY A 102 9.60 -9.81 -14.32
CA GLY A 102 10.97 -10.03 -13.89
C GLY A 102 11.40 -11.51 -13.95
N ALA A 103 10.53 -12.42 -13.55
CA ALA A 103 10.78 -13.86 -13.67
C ALA A 103 10.87 -14.29 -15.14
N ALA A 104 9.98 -13.78 -16.00
CA ALA A 104 9.99 -14.10 -17.43
C ALA A 104 11.22 -13.56 -18.16
N SER A 105 11.77 -12.42 -17.74
CA SER A 105 12.97 -11.80 -18.31
C SER A 105 14.29 -12.32 -17.70
N GLY A 106 14.24 -13.15 -16.66
CA GLY A 106 15.41 -13.62 -15.93
C GLY A 106 16.02 -12.60 -14.95
N ALA A 107 15.38 -11.45 -14.76
CA ALA A 107 15.81 -10.45 -13.79
C ALA A 107 15.58 -10.92 -12.34
N PHE A 108 14.58 -11.77 -12.13
CA PHE A 108 14.25 -12.39 -10.86
C PHE A 108 14.39 -13.90 -10.94
N ARG A 109 14.52 -14.55 -9.80
CA ARG A 109 14.62 -15.99 -9.68
C ARG A 109 13.43 -16.69 -10.33
N ALA A 110 13.69 -17.70 -11.13
CA ALA A 110 12.66 -18.43 -11.87
C ALA A 110 11.79 -19.35 -10.98
N ASP A 111 12.25 -19.67 -9.77
CA ASP A 111 11.56 -20.52 -8.80
C ASP A 111 10.60 -19.73 -7.87
N LEU A 112 10.48 -18.42 -8.05
CA LEU A 112 9.55 -17.59 -7.29
C LEU A 112 8.10 -17.84 -7.70
N ASP A 113 7.21 -17.85 -6.72
CA ASP A 113 5.78 -17.64 -6.94
C ASP A 113 5.50 -16.12 -6.87
N PRO A 114 5.24 -15.46 -8.00
CA PRO A 114 5.03 -14.00 -8.02
C PRO A 114 3.87 -13.54 -7.13
N GLY A 115 2.80 -14.35 -7.04
CA GLY A 115 1.64 -14.03 -6.20
C GLY A 115 1.95 -14.11 -4.71
N ALA A 116 2.69 -15.14 -4.29
CA ALA A 116 3.13 -15.30 -2.91
C ALA A 116 4.12 -14.21 -2.50
N VAL A 117 5.10 -13.90 -3.36
CA VAL A 117 6.08 -12.84 -3.09
C VAL A 117 5.39 -11.47 -3.00
N ALA A 118 4.46 -11.17 -3.90
CA ALA A 118 3.65 -9.94 -3.83
C ALA A 118 2.90 -9.82 -2.50
N ALA A 119 2.31 -10.91 -2.01
CA ALA A 119 1.63 -10.94 -0.73
C ALA A 119 2.60 -10.73 0.46
N VAL A 120 3.82 -11.27 0.39
CA VAL A 120 4.86 -11.06 1.41
C VAL A 120 5.29 -9.58 1.44
N ILE A 121 5.58 -8.97 0.28
CA ILE A 121 5.97 -7.55 0.20
C ILE A 121 4.89 -6.67 0.80
N LEU A 122 3.64 -6.91 0.42
CA LEU A 122 2.50 -6.14 0.95
C LEU A 122 2.34 -6.33 2.46
N GLY A 123 2.47 -7.56 2.95
CA GLY A 123 2.40 -7.86 4.38
C GLY A 123 3.53 -7.20 5.19
N VAL A 124 4.72 -7.10 4.63
CA VAL A 124 5.84 -6.36 5.25
C VAL A 124 5.53 -4.86 5.31
N ALA A 125 5.01 -4.26 4.24
CA ALA A 125 4.61 -2.86 4.22
C ALA A 125 3.50 -2.56 5.25
N GLU A 126 2.49 -3.41 5.34
CA GLU A 126 1.43 -3.32 6.37
C GLU A 126 1.99 -3.48 7.79
N GLY A 127 3.00 -4.36 7.96
CA GLY A 127 3.73 -4.50 9.22
C GLY A 127 4.47 -3.23 9.64
N CYS A 128 5.07 -2.50 8.68
CA CYS A 128 5.69 -1.19 8.95
C CYS A 128 4.67 -0.19 9.48
N LEU A 129 3.45 -0.20 8.94
CA LEU A 129 2.37 0.67 9.39
C LEU A 129 1.95 0.40 10.84
N LEU A 130 1.90 -0.88 11.23
CA LEU A 130 1.65 -1.27 12.62
C LEU A 130 2.78 -0.82 13.55
N GLN A 131 4.03 -0.94 13.11
CA GLN A 131 5.19 -0.52 13.89
C GLN A 131 5.26 1.01 14.05
N ALA A 132 4.91 1.77 13.02
CA ALA A 132 4.84 3.22 13.08
C ALA A 132 3.87 3.71 14.17
N ALA A 133 2.75 3.00 14.39
CA ALA A 133 1.80 3.30 15.45
C ALA A 133 2.35 3.05 16.87
N THR A 134 3.46 2.31 17.00
CA THR A 134 4.08 1.94 18.30
C THR A 134 5.47 2.56 18.51
N GLN A 135 5.78 3.65 17.85
CA GLN A 135 7.06 4.40 17.96
C GLN A 135 8.26 3.81 17.21
N GLY A 136 8.03 3.12 16.13
CA GLY A 136 9.08 2.69 15.23
C GLY A 136 9.56 1.26 15.48
N GLY A 137 9.96 0.62 14.38
CA GLY A 137 10.50 -0.73 14.38
C GLY A 137 12.02 -0.74 14.49
N PRO A 138 12.62 -1.88 14.84
CA PRO A 138 14.08 -2.04 14.90
C PRO A 138 14.74 -2.03 13.51
N VAL A 139 13.96 -2.06 12.43
CA VAL A 139 14.42 -2.20 11.05
C VAL A 139 13.90 -1.02 10.22
N THR A 140 14.77 -0.41 9.42
CA THR A 140 14.40 0.70 8.55
C THR A 140 13.74 0.22 7.25
N ALA A 141 12.97 1.09 6.59
CA ALA A 141 12.40 0.83 5.28
C ALA A 141 13.49 0.45 4.25
N GLU A 142 14.65 1.10 4.28
CA GLU A 142 15.78 0.79 3.41
C GLU A 142 16.35 -0.62 3.64
N GLN A 143 16.45 -1.05 4.89
CA GLN A 143 16.91 -2.40 5.23
C GLN A 143 15.92 -3.47 4.72
N LEU A 144 14.62 -3.22 4.86
CA LEU A 144 13.57 -4.10 4.36
C LEU A 144 13.59 -4.20 2.83
N LEU A 145 13.68 -3.06 2.14
CA LEU A 145 13.77 -2.99 0.69
C LEU A 145 14.96 -3.79 0.18
N ARG A 146 16.14 -3.55 0.74
CA ARG A 146 17.37 -4.26 0.37
C ARG A 146 17.25 -5.78 0.59
N THR A 147 16.68 -6.19 1.72
CA THR A 147 16.48 -7.60 2.04
C THR A 147 15.51 -8.27 1.07
N LEU A 148 14.38 -7.62 0.77
CA LEU A 148 13.39 -8.15 -0.17
C LEU A 148 13.95 -8.23 -1.60
N LEU A 149 14.72 -7.23 -2.04
CA LEU A 149 15.41 -7.30 -3.33
C LEU A 149 16.40 -8.46 -3.39
N TRP A 150 17.20 -8.65 -2.36
CA TRP A 150 18.14 -9.76 -2.28
C TRP A 150 17.43 -11.13 -2.38
N LEU A 151 16.26 -11.27 -1.76
CA LEU A 151 15.48 -12.51 -1.83
C LEU A 151 14.90 -12.79 -3.22
N VAL A 152 14.67 -11.77 -4.02
CA VAL A 152 13.93 -11.85 -5.29
C VAL A 152 14.86 -11.88 -6.50
N VAL A 153 15.96 -11.11 -6.48
CA VAL A 153 16.87 -10.96 -7.63
C VAL A 153 17.65 -12.27 -7.87
N SER A 154 17.77 -12.65 -9.13
CA SER A 154 18.68 -13.74 -9.54
C SER A 154 20.11 -13.41 -9.18
N GLU A 155 20.81 -14.34 -8.57
CA GLU A 155 22.27 -14.29 -8.52
C GLU A 155 22.78 -14.54 -9.97
N ALA A 156 23.57 -13.59 -10.47
CA ALA A 156 24.20 -13.68 -11.78
C ALA A 156 25.36 -14.69 -11.79
#